data_b2b0129474dcf0a267ed064718d54391
#
_entry.id   b2b0129474dcf0a267ed064718d54391
#
_cell.length_a   1.000
_cell.length_b   1.000
_cell.length_c   1.000
_cell.angle_alpha   90.00
_cell.angle_beta   90.00
_cell.angle_gamma   90.00
#
_symmetry.space_group_name_H-M   'P 1'
#
loop_
_entity.id
_entity.type
_entity.pdbx_description
1 polymer ?
#
loop_
_entity_poly.entity_id
_entity_poly.type
_entity_poly.pdbx_seq_one_letter_code
_entity_poly.pdbx_strand_id
1 'polypeptide(L)'
;MSETKFLNFKNWIKGFRAPVSSEGSYSRHSGFFRSYPVRANYTIDTIVNLITSGSLDELRELSKHYYRTSGIYRNAIELRANLSLYDTVLTPIYDINKGVAKERVVNNFNKAMKFIDNLNVPLNFSRITREIFLTGVYHGVLRQEGDKLVIQDLPLAFCRTRFKDYNGLDVLEFNVSYFDTIPNADDRKTALNSFPVEVKKAYNSYHSGKLLEPWVEITADIGGISFSYGDKTPILIASIPSIYKMDEAVDREAKRDEDELSKLLIQKMPIDSKGELVFTLDEVEDIHESVAQMLKDRDTIDVLTTFGETSLESVQDSTAASQSSDRITKYKDNAYDELGIASLLFNPDGSTSLAYAVKKEEATIINLNNIYANWIRFQVNKRFASASIKYDFTILPTTIFNRKEVQESYFKGAQYGYSKMYAGVALGIRQSNQLCLMDFENEMLGMTEKMVPLQSSYTTSGTNQGGRPEKAISDKAEQTVKSDDAR
;
A
#
# COMPACT_ATOMS: atom_id res chain seq x y z
N MET A 1 -11.57 44.22 3.49
CA MET A 1 -11.36 43.12 4.43
C MET A 1 -10.24 43.52 5.36
N SER A 2 -10.50 43.61 6.66
CA SER A 2 -9.50 44.12 7.61
C SER A 2 -8.35 43.14 7.74
N GLU A 3 -7.13 43.62 7.92
CA GLU A 3 -5.92 42.83 8.14
C GLU A 3 -6.09 41.75 9.21
N THR A 4 -6.93 42.00 10.21
CA THR A 4 -7.28 41.07 11.28
C THR A 4 -8.02 39.83 10.76
N LYS A 5 -8.87 39.96 9.74
CA LYS A 5 -9.54 38.79 9.11
C LYS A 5 -8.55 37.97 8.25
N PHE A 6 -7.57 38.64 7.67
CA PHE A 6 -6.54 37.98 6.85
C PHE A 6 -5.50 37.21 7.71
N LEU A 7 -5.14 37.78 8.88
CA LEU A 7 -4.30 37.11 9.86
C LEU A 7 -4.99 35.88 10.48
N ASN A 8 -6.29 36.00 10.80
CA ASN A 8 -7.09 34.89 11.30
C ASN A 8 -7.25 33.79 10.24
N PHE A 9 -7.35 34.14 8.95
CA PHE A 9 -7.40 33.18 7.86
C PHE A 9 -6.07 32.46 7.66
N LYS A 10 -4.92 33.15 7.76
CA LYS A 10 -3.58 32.52 7.72
C LYS A 10 -3.34 31.59 8.91
N ASN A 11 -3.75 31.97 10.10
CA ASN A 11 -3.63 31.13 11.30
C ASN A 11 -4.61 29.94 11.25
N TRP A 12 -5.78 30.13 10.66
CA TRP A 12 -6.74 29.07 10.40
C TRP A 12 -6.22 28.01 9.41
N ILE A 13 -5.59 28.43 8.29
CA ILE A 13 -4.95 27.51 7.33
C ILE A 13 -3.80 26.75 8.00
N LYS A 14 -2.99 27.38 8.85
CA LYS A 14 -1.92 26.72 9.60
C LYS A 14 -2.46 25.69 10.62
N GLY A 15 -3.58 26.00 11.27
CA GLY A 15 -4.20 25.08 12.25
C GLY A 15 -4.87 23.85 11.66
N PHE A 16 -5.26 23.88 10.37
CA PHE A 16 -5.91 22.76 9.69
C PHE A 16 -4.96 21.87 8.90
N ARG A 17 -3.66 22.14 8.95
CA ARG A 17 -2.65 21.25 8.38
C ARG A 17 -2.34 20.12 9.36
N ALA A 18 -2.51 18.88 8.94
CA ALA A 18 -1.90 17.75 9.64
C ALA A 18 -0.40 17.82 9.38
N PRO A 19 0.46 17.74 10.41
CA PRO A 19 1.87 17.50 10.15
C PRO A 19 1.98 16.18 9.39
N VAL A 20 2.61 16.22 8.24
CA VAL A 20 3.07 15.00 7.59
C VAL A 20 4.09 14.41 8.56
N SER A 21 3.89 13.16 8.97
CA SER A 21 4.81 12.46 9.86
C SER A 21 6.21 12.64 9.30
N SER A 22 7.03 13.33 10.07
CA SER A 22 8.39 13.71 9.81
C SER A 22 8.94 13.18 8.47
N GLU A 23 9.02 14.03 7.47
CA GLU A 23 10.17 13.95 6.60
C GLU A 23 11.37 13.98 7.55
N GLY A 24 11.86 12.80 7.92
CA GLY A 24 13.17 12.69 8.54
C GLY A 24 14.06 13.48 7.62
N SER A 25 14.77 14.45 8.15
CA SER A 25 15.62 15.36 7.41
C SER A 25 16.34 14.57 6.33
N TYR A 26 15.81 14.67 5.10
CA TYR A 26 16.54 14.23 3.93
C TYR A 26 17.72 15.18 3.83
N SER A 27 18.83 14.82 4.46
CA SER A 27 20.08 15.38 4.06
C SER A 27 20.20 15.03 2.58
N ARG A 28 20.04 16.04 1.73
CA ARG A 28 20.30 15.96 0.30
C ARG A 28 21.77 15.62 0.12
N HIS A 29 22.10 14.35 0.26
CA HIS A 29 23.28 13.82 -0.38
C HIS A 29 22.86 13.44 -1.78
N SER A 30 22.99 14.42 -2.68
CA SER A 30 23.10 14.20 -4.12
C SER A 30 24.34 13.35 -4.37
N GLY A 31 24.17 12.06 -4.26
CA GLY A 31 25.17 11.05 -4.58
C GLY A 31 24.47 10.04 -5.45
N PHE A 32 24.75 10.12 -6.73
CA PHE A 32 24.48 9.11 -7.76
C PHE A 32 24.59 7.71 -7.17
N PHE A 33 23.56 6.89 -7.47
CA PHE A 33 23.54 5.44 -7.49
C PHE A 33 24.88 4.77 -7.13
N ARG A 34 25.11 4.53 -5.88
CA ARG A 34 25.81 3.35 -5.38
C ARG A 34 25.02 2.86 -4.19
N SER A 35 24.14 1.90 -4.48
CA SER A 35 23.74 0.92 -3.51
C SER A 35 24.95 0.51 -2.73
N TYR A 36 24.85 0.46 -1.44
CA TYR A 36 25.69 -0.33 -0.51
C TYR A 36 26.31 0.42 0.67
N PRO A 37 25.50 1.13 1.46
CA PRO A 37 25.81 1.20 2.88
C PRO A 37 24.84 0.36 3.73
N VAL A 38 23.95 -0.44 3.11
CA VAL A 38 22.91 -1.20 3.84
C VAL A 38 23.51 -2.22 4.81
N ARG A 39 24.64 -2.82 4.44
CA ARG A 39 25.30 -3.85 5.24
C ARG A 39 26.17 -3.34 6.37
N ALA A 40 26.52 -2.06 6.38
CA ALA A 40 27.38 -1.51 7.43
C ALA A 40 26.72 -1.52 8.81
N ASN A 41 25.36 -1.54 8.88
CA ASN A 41 24.63 -1.42 10.13
C ASN A 41 23.97 -2.71 10.63
N TYR A 42 23.75 -3.70 9.77
CA TYR A 42 23.03 -4.93 10.13
C TYR A 42 23.74 -6.18 9.59
N THR A 43 24.21 -7.05 10.48
CA THR A 43 24.65 -8.41 10.13
C THR A 43 23.47 -9.34 10.23
N ILE A 44 23.57 -10.54 9.59
CA ILE A 44 22.50 -11.55 9.66
C ILE A 44 22.16 -11.94 11.10
N ASP A 45 23.15 -12.08 11.96
CA ASP A 45 22.97 -12.41 13.38
C ASP A 45 22.25 -11.30 14.12
N THR A 46 22.60 -10.04 13.84
CA THR A 46 21.91 -8.87 14.41
C THR A 46 20.44 -8.84 13.98
N ILE A 47 20.16 -9.08 12.70
CA ILE A 47 18.79 -9.13 12.17
C ILE A 47 17.97 -10.23 12.84
N VAL A 48 18.51 -11.45 12.92
CA VAL A 48 17.83 -12.59 13.56
C VAL A 48 17.59 -12.32 15.04
N ASN A 49 18.56 -11.74 15.75
CA ASN A 49 18.40 -11.36 17.15
C ASN A 49 17.32 -10.29 17.34
N LEU A 50 17.27 -9.27 16.48
CA LEU A 50 16.22 -8.25 16.52
C LEU A 50 14.83 -8.86 16.28
N ILE A 51 14.70 -9.79 15.32
CA ILE A 51 13.41 -10.44 15.04
C ILE A 51 12.95 -11.33 16.19
N THR A 52 13.87 -11.99 16.88
CA THR A 52 13.53 -12.94 17.97
C THR A 52 13.32 -12.28 19.32
N SER A 53 14.02 -11.21 19.63
CA SER A 53 14.04 -10.59 20.95
C SER A 53 13.99 -9.06 20.95
N GLY A 54 13.92 -8.43 19.77
CA GLY A 54 13.90 -6.97 19.63
C GLY A 54 12.59 -6.36 20.11
N SER A 55 12.68 -5.11 20.52
CA SER A 55 11.49 -4.29 20.83
C SER A 55 10.70 -3.95 19.55
N LEU A 56 9.42 -3.62 19.70
CA LEU A 56 8.58 -3.17 18.57
C LEU A 56 9.19 -1.99 17.82
N ASP A 57 9.84 -1.08 18.50
CA ASP A 57 10.44 0.11 17.87
C ASP A 57 11.66 -0.27 17.02
N GLU A 58 12.50 -1.19 17.51
CA GLU A 58 13.64 -1.70 16.74
C GLU A 58 13.19 -2.46 15.50
N LEU A 59 12.14 -3.29 15.61
CA LEU A 59 11.54 -3.99 14.46
C LEU A 59 10.98 -3.03 13.42
N ARG A 60 10.32 -1.96 13.84
CA ARG A 60 9.81 -0.91 12.97
C ARG A 60 10.91 -0.15 12.25
N GLU A 61 11.99 0.19 12.95
CA GLU A 61 13.15 0.83 12.32
C GLU A 61 13.87 -0.09 11.35
N LEU A 62 14.01 -1.39 11.65
CA LEU A 62 14.53 -2.39 10.72
C LEU A 62 13.66 -2.48 9.46
N SER A 63 12.33 -2.55 9.61
CA SER A 63 11.39 -2.59 8.49
C SER A 63 11.49 -1.32 7.62
N LYS A 64 11.54 -0.14 8.22
CA LYS A 64 11.72 1.13 7.50
C LYS A 64 13.06 1.20 6.77
N HIS A 65 14.11 0.66 7.37
CA HIS A 65 15.41 0.58 6.74
C HIS A 65 15.35 -0.26 5.46
N TYR A 66 14.78 -1.48 5.53
CA TYR A 66 14.64 -2.34 4.36
C TYR A 66 13.67 -1.78 3.31
N TYR A 67 12.63 -1.09 3.70
CA TYR A 67 11.75 -0.38 2.76
C TYR A 67 12.50 0.68 1.93
N ARG A 68 13.50 1.33 2.51
CA ARG A 68 14.32 2.33 1.80
C ARG A 68 15.38 1.71 0.91
N THR A 69 15.93 0.57 1.30
CA THR A 69 17.14 -0.01 0.73
C THR A 69 16.90 -1.22 -0.15
N SER A 70 15.86 -2.02 0.13
CA SER A 70 15.53 -3.19 -0.68
C SER A 70 14.35 -2.92 -1.62
N GLY A 71 14.60 -3.04 -2.92
CA GLY A 71 13.54 -2.90 -3.94
C GLY A 71 12.45 -3.95 -3.82
N ILE A 72 12.81 -5.20 -3.50
CA ILE A 72 11.86 -6.30 -3.36
C ILE A 72 10.95 -6.06 -2.16
N TYR A 73 11.50 -5.70 -1.01
CA TYR A 73 10.74 -5.40 0.20
C TYR A 73 9.77 -4.22 -0.01
N ARG A 74 10.25 -3.15 -0.65
CA ARG A 74 9.43 -2.00 -1.02
C ARG A 74 8.28 -2.39 -1.94
N ASN A 75 8.57 -3.08 -3.04
CA ASN A 75 7.55 -3.49 -4.01
C ASN A 75 6.49 -4.39 -3.38
N ALA A 76 6.87 -5.26 -2.44
CA ALA A 76 5.96 -6.09 -1.68
C ALA A 76 4.96 -5.27 -0.84
N ILE A 77 5.42 -4.23 -0.18
CA ILE A 77 4.57 -3.31 0.60
C ILE A 77 3.69 -2.46 -0.32
N GLU A 78 4.27 -1.87 -1.38
CA GLU A 78 3.53 -1.01 -2.31
C GLU A 78 2.45 -1.78 -3.09
N LEU A 79 2.73 -3.02 -3.49
CA LEU A 79 1.73 -3.87 -4.12
C LEU A 79 0.51 -4.04 -3.21
N ARG A 80 0.72 -4.41 -1.95
CA ARG A 80 -0.37 -4.62 -0.98
C ARG A 80 -1.10 -3.34 -0.62
N ALA A 81 -0.37 -2.23 -0.47
CA ALA A 81 -0.97 -0.93 -0.16
C ALA A 81 -1.90 -0.42 -1.27
N ASN A 82 -1.61 -0.76 -2.53
CA ASN A 82 -2.35 -0.31 -3.70
C ASN A 82 -3.21 -1.41 -4.34
N LEU A 83 -3.31 -2.58 -3.72
CA LEU A 83 -4.05 -3.72 -4.26
C LEU A 83 -5.56 -3.44 -4.28
N SER A 84 -6.12 -2.91 -3.19
CA SER A 84 -7.54 -2.53 -3.11
C SER A 84 -7.80 -1.25 -3.90
N LEU A 85 -8.90 -1.23 -4.64
CA LEU A 85 -9.38 -0.03 -5.33
C LEU A 85 -10.20 0.88 -4.42
N TYR A 86 -10.55 0.40 -3.20
CA TYR A 86 -11.35 1.12 -2.22
C TYR A 86 -12.68 1.66 -2.78
N ASP A 87 -13.32 0.87 -3.64
CA ASP A 87 -14.66 1.17 -4.15
C ASP A 87 -15.67 1.05 -3.00
N THR A 88 -16.39 2.12 -2.71
CA THR A 88 -17.23 2.23 -1.50
C THR A 88 -18.70 2.36 -1.81
N VAL A 89 -19.53 1.70 -1.00
CA VAL A 89 -20.98 1.82 -1.05
C VAL A 89 -21.53 2.15 0.33
N LEU A 90 -22.37 3.18 0.39
CA LEU A 90 -23.14 3.56 1.55
C LEU A 90 -24.59 3.13 1.34
N THR A 91 -25.14 2.37 2.27
CA THR A 91 -26.52 1.87 2.21
C THR A 91 -27.31 2.42 3.39
N PRO A 92 -28.40 3.19 3.18
CA PRO A 92 -29.28 3.61 4.25
C PRO A 92 -30.15 2.42 4.69
N ILE A 93 -30.17 2.15 5.98
CA ILE A 93 -31.02 1.12 6.61
C ILE A 93 -32.13 1.82 7.36
N TYR A 94 -33.37 1.63 6.97
CA TYR A 94 -34.53 2.22 7.61
C TYR A 94 -35.72 1.25 7.56
N ASP A 95 -36.62 1.39 8.53
CA ASP A 95 -37.83 0.57 8.57
C ASP A 95 -38.92 1.21 7.69
N ILE A 96 -39.21 0.56 6.56
CA ILE A 96 -40.21 0.99 5.59
C ILE A 96 -41.60 1.14 6.25
N ASN A 97 -41.93 0.31 7.23
CA ASN A 97 -43.21 0.29 7.91
C ASN A 97 -43.41 1.44 8.91
N LYS A 98 -42.33 2.12 9.33
CA LYS A 98 -42.38 3.23 10.28
C LYS A 98 -42.62 4.61 9.65
N GLY A 99 -42.93 4.67 8.36
CA GLY A 99 -43.35 5.91 7.70
C GLY A 99 -42.30 7.03 7.73
N VAL A 100 -41.01 6.70 7.55
CA VAL A 100 -39.94 7.70 7.48
C VAL A 100 -40.09 8.55 6.22
N ALA A 101 -40.13 9.88 6.36
CA ALA A 101 -40.27 10.79 5.24
C ALA A 101 -39.10 10.63 4.25
N LYS A 102 -39.42 10.42 2.97
CA LYS A 102 -38.46 10.22 1.88
C LYS A 102 -37.40 11.32 1.85
N GLU A 103 -37.81 12.57 1.93
CA GLU A 103 -36.91 13.73 1.91
C GLU A 103 -35.88 13.69 3.03
N ARG A 104 -36.27 13.25 4.23
CA ARG A 104 -35.36 13.13 5.37
C ARG A 104 -34.31 12.06 5.13
N VAL A 105 -34.71 10.90 4.55
CA VAL A 105 -33.77 9.82 4.21
C VAL A 105 -32.77 10.32 3.18
N VAL A 106 -33.25 10.94 2.09
CA VAL A 106 -32.41 11.43 0.99
C VAL A 106 -31.46 12.55 1.49
N ASN A 107 -31.93 13.51 2.25
CA ASN A 107 -31.10 14.60 2.74
C ASN A 107 -29.97 14.11 3.69
N ASN A 108 -30.30 13.19 4.60
CA ASN A 108 -29.28 12.61 5.50
C ASN A 108 -28.31 11.74 4.75
N PHE A 109 -28.78 10.97 3.77
CA PHE A 109 -27.93 10.16 2.90
C PHE A 109 -26.95 11.03 2.10
N ASN A 110 -27.38 12.11 1.49
CA ASN A 110 -26.53 13.03 0.75
C ASN A 110 -25.44 13.66 1.65
N LYS A 111 -25.80 14.03 2.90
CA LYS A 111 -24.82 14.53 3.88
C LYS A 111 -23.80 13.46 4.24
N ALA A 112 -24.23 12.22 4.43
CA ALA A 112 -23.35 11.11 4.77
C ALA A 112 -22.43 10.76 3.58
N MET A 113 -22.95 10.78 2.35
CA MET A 113 -22.13 10.61 1.14
C MET A 113 -21.07 11.69 0.99
N LYS A 114 -21.47 12.98 1.19
CA LYS A 114 -20.51 14.09 1.16
C LYS A 114 -19.39 13.93 2.19
N PHE A 115 -19.70 13.40 3.37
CA PHE A 115 -18.69 13.07 4.39
C PHE A 115 -17.71 12.02 3.88
N ILE A 116 -18.19 10.93 3.24
CA ILE A 116 -17.34 9.87 2.68
C ILE A 116 -16.48 10.40 1.53
N ASP A 117 -17.03 11.20 0.64
CA ASP A 117 -16.28 11.82 -0.46
C ASP A 117 -15.16 12.72 0.07
N ASN A 118 -15.44 13.54 1.11
CA ASN A 118 -14.45 14.40 1.75
C ASN A 118 -13.39 13.59 2.53
N LEU A 119 -13.72 12.41 3.03
CA LEU A 119 -12.77 11.49 3.66
C LEU A 119 -11.75 10.94 2.67
N ASN A 120 -12.06 10.97 1.37
CA ASN A 120 -11.21 10.49 0.29
C ASN A 120 -10.59 9.12 0.59
N VAL A 121 -11.48 8.14 0.75
CA VAL A 121 -11.12 6.77 1.19
C VAL A 121 -9.96 6.17 0.38
N PRO A 122 -9.94 6.19 -0.98
CA PRO A 122 -8.84 5.59 -1.73
C PRO A 122 -7.46 6.16 -1.37
N LEU A 123 -7.34 7.49 -1.28
CA LEU A 123 -6.07 8.14 -0.99
C LEU A 123 -5.60 7.89 0.45
N ASN A 124 -6.49 8.10 1.42
CA ASN A 124 -6.12 8.00 2.82
C ASN A 124 -5.88 6.55 3.25
N PHE A 125 -6.72 5.61 2.82
CA PHE A 125 -6.61 4.23 3.28
C PHE A 125 -5.52 3.43 2.55
N SER A 126 -5.16 3.77 1.31
CA SER A 126 -3.95 3.25 0.67
C SER A 126 -2.68 3.65 1.46
N ARG A 127 -2.59 4.92 1.88
CA ARG A 127 -1.50 5.41 2.72
C ARG A 127 -1.47 4.72 4.09
N ILE A 128 -2.61 4.57 4.73
CA ILE A 128 -2.76 3.87 6.02
C ILE A 128 -2.35 2.40 5.88
N THR A 129 -2.77 1.73 4.82
CA THR A 129 -2.41 0.34 4.56
C THR A 129 -0.89 0.19 4.39
N ARG A 130 -0.23 1.10 3.68
CA ARG A 130 1.24 1.13 3.58
C ARG A 130 1.89 1.20 4.96
N GLU A 131 1.43 2.11 5.82
CA GLU A 131 1.96 2.24 7.18
C GLU A 131 1.74 0.98 8.02
N ILE A 132 0.59 0.32 7.90
CA ILE A 132 0.32 -0.92 8.62
C ILE A 132 1.29 -2.04 8.17
N PHE A 133 1.53 -2.19 6.87
CA PHE A 133 2.51 -3.17 6.39
C PHE A 133 3.94 -2.84 6.83
N LEU A 134 4.27 -1.55 6.90
CA LEU A 134 5.60 -1.06 7.27
C LEU A 134 5.88 -1.14 8.77
N THR A 135 4.89 -0.86 9.61
CA THR A 135 5.09 -0.67 11.06
C THR A 135 4.26 -1.61 11.93
N GLY A 136 3.35 -2.40 11.34
CA GLY A 136 2.41 -3.28 12.04
C GLY A 136 1.14 -2.60 12.53
N VAL A 137 1.14 -1.26 12.64
CA VAL A 137 0.02 -0.49 13.21
C VAL A 137 -0.01 0.92 12.62
N TYR A 138 -1.21 1.47 12.53
CA TYR A 138 -1.41 2.87 12.19
C TYR A 138 -2.18 3.58 13.32
N HIS A 139 -1.69 4.72 13.76
CA HIS A 139 -2.34 5.60 14.72
C HIS A 139 -2.59 6.98 14.13
N GLY A 140 -3.79 7.49 14.29
CA GLY A 140 -4.17 8.79 13.77
C GLY A 140 -5.38 9.37 14.48
N VAL A 141 -5.75 10.58 14.09
CA VAL A 141 -6.96 11.24 14.56
C VAL A 141 -7.67 11.94 13.40
N LEU A 142 -8.97 11.68 13.26
CA LEU A 142 -9.81 12.39 12.30
C LEU A 142 -10.14 13.76 12.85
N ARG A 143 -9.73 14.78 12.12
CA ARG A 143 -10.06 16.17 12.41
C ARG A 143 -11.09 16.68 11.42
N GLN A 144 -12.07 17.40 11.92
CA GLN A 144 -13.12 17.98 11.11
C GLN A 144 -13.27 19.47 11.42
N GLU A 145 -13.35 20.28 10.37
CA GLU A 145 -13.69 21.70 10.46
C GLU A 145 -14.68 22.05 9.33
N GLY A 146 -15.94 22.22 9.71
CA GLY A 146 -17.02 22.31 8.75
C GLY A 146 -17.12 21.05 7.90
N ASP A 147 -17.05 21.21 6.58
CA ASP A 147 -17.06 20.10 5.62
C ASP A 147 -15.68 19.49 5.36
N LYS A 148 -14.60 20.11 5.85
CA LYS A 148 -13.23 19.65 5.60
C LYS A 148 -12.84 18.57 6.59
N LEU A 149 -12.27 17.50 6.06
CA LEU A 149 -11.78 16.34 6.83
C LEU A 149 -10.28 16.16 6.58
N VAL A 150 -9.55 15.89 7.64
CA VAL A 150 -8.13 15.54 7.59
C VAL A 150 -7.87 14.40 8.56
N ILE A 151 -7.19 13.36 8.11
CA ILE A 151 -6.61 12.33 8.98
C ILE A 151 -5.19 12.79 9.32
N GLN A 152 -4.98 13.10 10.60
CA GLN A 152 -3.70 13.47 11.14
C GLN A 152 -2.99 12.23 11.66
N ASP A 153 -1.77 11.97 11.15
CA ASP A 153 -0.92 10.90 11.63
C ASP A 153 -0.37 11.24 13.02
N LEU A 154 -0.28 10.24 13.89
CA LEU A 154 0.30 10.38 15.21
C LEU A 154 1.64 9.65 15.29
N PRO A 155 2.62 10.18 16.05
CA PRO A 155 3.92 9.54 16.21
C PRO A 155 3.77 8.25 17.02
N LEU A 156 4.19 7.13 16.46
CA LEU A 156 4.02 5.79 17.05
C LEU A 156 4.63 5.65 18.44
N ALA A 157 5.78 6.30 18.68
CA ALA A 157 6.46 6.28 19.99
C ALA A 157 5.62 6.88 21.14
N PHE A 158 4.64 7.72 20.80
CA PHE A 158 3.74 8.36 21.76
C PHE A 158 2.33 7.78 21.72
N CYS A 159 2.14 6.63 21.09
CA CYS A 159 0.84 5.97 20.95
C CYS A 159 0.92 4.55 21.46
N ARG A 160 -0.16 4.10 22.10
CA ARG A 160 -0.34 2.70 22.47
C ARG A 160 -1.81 2.30 22.42
N THR A 161 -2.07 1.01 22.34
CA THR A 161 -3.40 0.41 22.35
C THR A 161 -3.43 -0.75 23.32
N ARG A 162 -4.25 -0.67 24.35
CA ARG A 162 -4.40 -1.72 25.37
C ARG A 162 -5.79 -2.33 25.37
N PHE A 163 -6.79 -1.62 24.88
CA PHE A 163 -8.19 -1.99 24.99
C PHE A 163 -8.89 -1.91 23.63
N LYS A 164 -9.99 -2.63 23.50
CA LYS A 164 -10.98 -2.49 22.42
C LYS A 164 -12.26 -1.93 23.00
N ASP A 165 -12.97 -1.13 22.20
CA ASP A 165 -14.30 -0.65 22.56
C ASP A 165 -15.37 -1.73 22.29
N TYR A 166 -16.63 -1.42 22.61
CA TYR A 166 -17.78 -2.32 22.39
C TYR A 166 -18.09 -2.59 20.91
N ASN A 167 -17.55 -1.80 19.98
CA ASN A 167 -17.67 -2.02 18.54
C ASN A 167 -16.52 -2.87 17.99
N GLY A 168 -15.60 -3.31 18.84
CA GLY A 168 -14.39 -4.04 18.46
C GLY A 168 -13.29 -3.16 17.86
N LEU A 169 -13.41 -1.83 17.95
CA LEU A 169 -12.40 -0.88 17.53
C LEU A 169 -11.33 -0.73 18.62
N ASP A 170 -10.08 -0.60 18.20
CA ASP A 170 -8.97 -0.37 19.11
C ASP A 170 -9.05 1.03 19.74
N VAL A 171 -8.93 1.12 21.07
CA VAL A 171 -8.87 2.38 21.80
C VAL A 171 -7.43 2.89 21.77
N LEU A 172 -7.23 4.02 21.12
CA LEU A 172 -5.94 4.69 21.03
C LEU A 172 -5.68 5.44 22.33
N GLU A 173 -4.54 5.22 22.95
CA GLU A 173 -4.00 6.07 24.02
C GLU A 173 -2.82 6.87 23.48
N PHE A 174 -2.86 8.19 23.69
CA PHE A 174 -1.84 9.12 23.26
C PHE A 174 -1.12 9.75 24.44
N ASN A 175 0.21 9.79 24.36
CA ASN A 175 1.05 10.40 25.39
C ASN A 175 1.19 11.90 25.13
N VAL A 176 0.60 12.72 25.99
CA VAL A 176 0.58 14.18 25.83
C VAL A 176 1.96 14.82 26.05
N SER A 177 2.94 14.11 26.62
CA SER A 177 4.32 14.60 26.72
C SER A 177 4.98 14.80 25.34
N TYR A 178 4.38 14.27 24.29
CA TYR A 178 4.76 14.58 22.90
C TYR A 178 4.91 16.08 22.64
N PHE A 179 4.00 16.89 23.19
CA PHE A 179 4.05 18.34 22.98
C PHE A 179 5.28 18.99 23.60
N ASP A 180 5.86 18.39 24.63
CA ASP A 180 7.07 18.89 25.30
C ASP A 180 8.32 18.64 24.47
N THR A 181 8.28 17.71 23.52
CA THR A 181 9.36 17.47 22.55
C THR A 181 9.47 18.58 21.49
N ILE A 182 8.45 19.46 21.38
CA ILE A 182 8.43 20.57 20.43
C ILE A 182 9.13 21.77 21.09
N PRO A 183 10.34 22.18 20.63
CA PRO A 183 11.14 23.19 21.30
C PRO A 183 10.48 24.57 21.30
N ASN A 184 9.86 24.96 20.19
CA ASN A 184 9.25 26.28 20.02
C ASN A 184 7.88 26.33 20.71
N ALA A 185 7.67 27.32 21.59
CA ALA A 185 6.42 27.47 22.35
C ALA A 185 5.21 27.80 21.45
N ASP A 186 5.40 28.57 20.38
CA ASP A 186 4.32 28.93 19.46
C ASP A 186 3.93 27.73 18.59
N ASP A 187 4.89 26.94 18.12
CA ASP A 187 4.66 25.72 17.37
C ASP A 187 3.99 24.67 18.27
N ARG A 188 4.42 24.53 19.52
CA ARG A 188 3.79 23.68 20.54
C ARG A 188 2.33 24.06 20.75
N LYS A 189 2.04 25.35 20.95
CA LYS A 189 0.68 25.86 21.10
C LYS A 189 -0.17 25.62 19.86
N THR A 190 0.40 25.79 18.67
CA THR A 190 -0.25 25.53 17.40
C THR A 190 -0.55 24.03 17.21
N ALA A 191 0.43 23.18 17.51
CA ALA A 191 0.26 21.72 17.49
C ALA A 191 -0.83 21.27 18.47
N LEU A 192 -0.78 21.73 19.73
CA LEU A 192 -1.78 21.42 20.75
C LEU A 192 -3.18 21.89 20.32
N ASN A 193 -3.29 23.06 19.71
CA ASN A 193 -4.58 23.57 19.21
C ASN A 193 -5.14 22.75 18.04
N SER A 194 -4.33 21.96 17.40
CA SER A 194 -4.75 21.07 16.32
C SER A 194 -5.39 19.76 16.80
N PHE A 195 -5.23 19.43 18.07
CA PHE A 195 -5.77 18.20 18.65
C PHE A 195 -7.18 18.38 19.25
N PRO A 196 -7.92 17.26 19.48
CA PRO A 196 -9.21 17.30 20.18
C PRO A 196 -9.13 17.98 21.54
N VAL A 197 -10.27 18.50 22.01
CA VAL A 197 -10.35 19.23 23.28
C VAL A 197 -9.94 18.37 24.48
N GLU A 198 -10.19 17.08 24.40
CA GLU A 198 -9.84 16.06 25.41
C GLU A 198 -8.32 16.00 25.61
N VAL A 199 -7.57 15.99 24.51
CA VAL A 199 -6.08 15.99 24.53
C VAL A 199 -5.54 17.26 25.13
N LYS A 200 -6.13 18.42 24.79
CA LYS A 200 -5.76 19.72 25.39
C LYS A 200 -6.01 19.76 26.89
N LYS A 201 -7.16 19.26 27.32
CA LYS A 201 -7.49 19.15 28.75
C LYS A 201 -6.53 18.23 29.49
N ALA A 202 -6.20 17.08 28.90
CA ALA A 202 -5.26 16.13 29.47
C ALA A 202 -3.85 16.74 29.59
N TYR A 203 -3.37 17.44 28.57
CA TYR A 203 -2.07 18.14 28.60
C TYR A 203 -2.01 19.17 29.74
N ASN A 204 -3.03 20.02 29.85
CA ASN A 204 -3.10 21.03 30.91
C ASN A 204 -3.23 20.37 32.31
N SER A 205 -3.95 19.26 32.43
CA SER A 205 -4.08 18.52 33.69
C SER A 205 -2.78 17.83 34.07
N TYR A 206 -2.03 17.31 33.13
CA TYR A 206 -0.70 16.73 33.33
C TYR A 206 0.29 17.79 33.87
N HIS A 207 0.37 18.95 33.21
CA HIS A 207 1.24 20.04 33.64
C HIS A 207 0.83 20.71 34.96
N SER A 208 -0.43 20.60 35.33
CA SER A 208 -0.90 21.12 36.63
C SER A 208 -0.77 20.07 37.77
N GLY A 209 -0.22 18.89 37.50
CA GLY A 209 -0.06 17.81 38.48
C GLY A 209 -1.36 17.08 38.87
N LYS A 210 -2.46 17.35 38.16
CA LYS A 210 -3.77 16.68 38.38
C LYS A 210 -3.83 15.30 37.73
N LEU A 211 -3.06 15.07 36.67
CA LEU A 211 -2.95 13.80 35.96
C LEU A 211 -1.56 13.23 36.25
N LEU A 212 -1.50 12.02 36.83
CA LEU A 212 -0.24 11.37 37.20
C LEU A 212 0.48 10.77 36.01
N GLU A 213 -0.26 10.22 35.06
CA GLU A 213 0.30 9.64 33.84
C GLU A 213 -0.05 10.51 32.63
N PRO A 214 0.88 10.70 31.68
CA PRO A 214 0.66 11.56 30.50
C PRO A 214 -0.20 10.92 29.39
N TRP A 215 -0.97 9.87 29.70
CA TRP A 215 -1.75 9.14 28.73
C TRP A 215 -3.21 9.61 28.69
N VAL A 216 -3.74 9.83 27.50
CA VAL A 216 -5.13 10.18 27.24
C VAL A 216 -5.73 9.26 26.19
N GLU A 217 -6.93 8.77 26.43
CA GLU A 217 -7.66 7.96 25.46
C GLU A 217 -8.23 8.86 24.35
N ILE A 218 -7.96 8.48 23.11
CA ILE A 218 -8.56 9.06 21.92
C ILE A 218 -9.44 7.97 21.29
N THR A 219 -10.67 7.87 21.77
CA THR A 219 -11.64 6.89 21.28
C THR A 219 -12.11 7.22 19.86
N ALA A 220 -12.72 6.24 19.18
CA ALA A 220 -13.36 6.48 17.88
C ALA A 220 -14.43 7.58 17.95
N ASP A 221 -15.05 7.81 19.12
CA ASP A 221 -16.00 8.91 19.33
C ASP A 221 -15.39 10.29 19.11
N ILE A 222 -14.17 10.51 19.53
CA ILE A 222 -13.48 11.80 19.31
C ILE A 222 -12.59 11.80 18.08
N GLY A 223 -12.76 10.80 17.21
CA GLY A 223 -12.06 10.69 15.93
C GLY A 223 -10.77 9.89 15.99
N GLY A 224 -10.52 9.15 17.08
CA GLY A 224 -9.36 8.28 17.17
C GLY A 224 -9.37 7.19 16.12
N ILE A 225 -8.18 6.92 15.60
CA ILE A 225 -7.93 5.89 14.60
C ILE A 225 -6.77 5.03 15.12
N SER A 226 -7.03 3.75 15.26
CA SER A 226 -5.99 2.76 15.50
C SER A 226 -6.34 1.52 14.70
N PHE A 227 -5.51 1.21 13.71
CA PHE A 227 -5.66 0.02 12.90
C PHE A 227 -4.41 -0.82 13.02
N SER A 228 -4.59 -2.11 13.20
CA SER A 228 -3.50 -3.07 13.29
C SER A 228 -3.88 -4.36 12.57
N TYR A 229 -2.87 -5.10 12.17
CA TYR A 229 -3.01 -6.44 11.62
C TYR A 229 -2.11 -7.40 12.43
N GLY A 230 -2.67 -8.53 12.85
CA GLY A 230 -1.94 -9.51 13.65
C GLY A 230 -1.52 -8.99 15.02
N ASP A 231 -0.27 -9.18 15.37
CA ASP A 231 0.35 -8.88 16.67
C ASP A 231 0.97 -7.47 16.76
N LYS A 232 0.66 -6.60 15.82
CA LYS A 232 1.17 -5.21 15.73
C LYS A 232 2.66 -5.09 15.38
N THR A 233 3.27 -6.17 14.91
CA THR A 233 4.63 -6.16 14.34
C THR A 233 4.59 -5.87 12.83
N PRO A 234 5.67 -5.35 12.22
CA PRO A 234 5.75 -5.24 10.77
C PRO A 234 5.51 -6.58 10.09
N ILE A 235 4.52 -6.64 9.19
CA ILE A 235 3.99 -7.91 8.68
C ILE A 235 5.04 -8.72 7.92
N LEU A 236 5.94 -8.04 7.22
CA LEU A 236 6.96 -8.66 6.37
C LEU A 236 8.32 -8.81 7.05
N ILE A 237 8.41 -8.59 8.36
CA ILE A 237 9.68 -8.56 9.08
C ILE A 237 10.44 -9.89 8.99
N ALA A 238 9.69 -11.00 8.97
CA ALA A 238 10.26 -12.35 8.93
C ALA A 238 10.98 -12.67 7.60
N SER A 239 10.68 -11.95 6.51
CA SER A 239 11.33 -12.14 5.21
C SER A 239 12.69 -11.46 5.07
N ILE A 240 13.03 -10.54 5.99
CA ILE A 240 14.27 -9.76 5.91
C ILE A 240 15.53 -10.64 5.89
N PRO A 241 15.66 -11.73 6.70
CA PRO A 241 16.83 -12.59 6.64
C PRO A 241 17.05 -13.23 5.26
N SER A 242 15.99 -13.63 4.57
CA SER A 242 16.09 -14.22 3.24
C SER A 242 16.45 -13.19 2.18
N ILE A 243 15.92 -11.97 2.29
CA ILE A 243 16.32 -10.85 1.44
C ILE A 243 17.81 -10.54 1.64
N TYR A 244 18.28 -10.48 2.89
CA TYR A 244 19.69 -10.28 3.20
C TYR A 244 20.60 -11.32 2.54
N LYS A 245 20.26 -12.62 2.67
CA LYS A 245 21.01 -13.71 2.04
C LYS A 245 21.03 -13.62 0.51
N MET A 246 19.91 -13.20 -0.08
CA MET A 246 19.81 -12.99 -1.53
C MET A 246 20.76 -11.84 -1.97
N ASP A 247 20.71 -10.69 -1.30
CA ASP A 247 21.59 -9.56 -1.61
C ASP A 247 23.06 -9.93 -1.42
N GLU A 248 23.38 -10.71 -0.38
CA GLU A 248 24.73 -11.21 -0.15
C GLU A 248 25.20 -12.19 -1.26
N ALA A 249 24.30 -12.99 -1.81
CA ALA A 249 24.62 -13.89 -2.92
C ALA A 249 24.89 -13.11 -4.20
N VAL A 250 24.10 -12.07 -4.49
CA VAL A 250 24.32 -11.18 -5.63
C VAL A 250 25.65 -10.45 -5.54
N ASP A 251 26.03 -9.94 -4.35
CA ASP A 251 27.32 -9.27 -4.16
C ASP A 251 28.52 -10.21 -4.32
N ARG A 252 28.35 -11.47 -3.87
CA ARG A 252 29.41 -12.48 -4.07
C ARG A 252 29.59 -12.79 -5.57
N GLU A 253 28.52 -12.81 -6.32
CA GLU A 253 28.60 -12.99 -7.77
C GLU A 253 29.25 -11.80 -8.45
N ALA A 254 28.84 -10.57 -8.11
CA ALA A 254 29.45 -9.37 -8.65
C ALA A 254 30.96 -9.31 -8.38
N LYS A 255 31.42 -9.74 -7.19
CA LYS A 255 32.85 -9.83 -6.88
C LYS A 255 33.56 -10.91 -7.71
N ARG A 256 32.89 -12.05 -7.94
CA ARG A 256 33.46 -13.10 -8.80
C ARG A 256 33.59 -12.60 -10.25
N ASP A 257 32.57 -11.89 -10.78
CA ASP A 257 32.65 -11.28 -12.10
C ASP A 257 33.79 -10.28 -12.19
N GLU A 258 34.03 -9.50 -11.11
CA GLU A 258 35.15 -8.56 -11.00
C GLU A 258 36.50 -9.32 -10.97
N ASP A 259 36.58 -10.40 -10.17
CA ASP A 259 37.77 -11.27 -10.09
C ASP A 259 38.02 -12.01 -11.44
N GLU A 260 36.97 -12.43 -12.15
CA GLU A 260 37.09 -13.07 -13.48
C GLU A 260 37.57 -12.08 -14.57
N LEU A 261 37.26 -10.80 -14.42
CA LEU A 261 37.76 -9.75 -15.31
C LEU A 261 39.20 -9.35 -15.00
N SER A 262 39.66 -9.61 -13.77
CA SER A 262 41.06 -9.36 -13.40
C SER A 262 41.95 -10.43 -14.02
N LYS A 263 42.96 -9.97 -14.78
CA LYS A 263 43.95 -10.87 -15.40
C LYS A 263 45.27 -10.75 -14.69
N LEU A 264 45.79 -11.87 -14.24
CA LEU A 264 47.12 -11.93 -13.69
C LEU A 264 48.13 -12.22 -14.84
N LEU A 265 48.97 -11.23 -15.12
CA LEU A 265 50.09 -11.41 -16.06
C LEU A 265 51.29 -11.99 -15.30
N ILE A 266 51.61 -13.25 -15.56
CA ILE A 266 52.79 -13.89 -14.94
C ILE A 266 53.99 -13.63 -15.82
N GLN A 267 54.93 -12.86 -15.33
CA GLN A 267 56.21 -12.60 -15.96
C GLN A 267 57.23 -13.60 -15.41
N LYS A 268 57.71 -14.52 -16.25
CA LYS A 268 58.70 -15.53 -15.87
C LYS A 268 60.08 -15.04 -16.23
N MET A 269 60.95 -14.91 -15.22
CA MET A 269 62.35 -14.56 -15.45
C MET A 269 63.18 -15.84 -15.72
N PRO A 270 64.07 -15.79 -16.73
CA PRO A 270 64.90 -16.94 -17.07
C PRO A 270 65.92 -17.25 -15.98
N ILE A 271 66.12 -18.54 -15.74
CA ILE A 271 67.13 -19.11 -14.86
C ILE A 271 68.13 -19.85 -15.76
N ASP A 272 69.41 -19.80 -15.44
CA ASP A 272 70.46 -20.52 -16.17
C ASP A 272 70.42 -22.04 -15.89
N SER A 273 71.19 -22.84 -16.61
CA SER A 273 71.26 -24.29 -16.46
C SER A 273 71.82 -24.77 -15.09
N LYS A 274 72.34 -23.87 -14.27
CA LYS A 274 72.81 -24.10 -12.90
C LYS A 274 71.82 -23.63 -11.81
N GLY A 275 70.68 -23.05 -12.19
CA GLY A 275 69.68 -22.56 -11.27
C GLY A 275 69.97 -21.12 -10.76
N GLU A 276 70.91 -20.42 -11.39
CA GLU A 276 71.26 -19.03 -11.03
C GLU A 276 70.41 -18.05 -11.88
N LEU A 277 70.11 -16.86 -11.32
CA LEU A 277 69.36 -15.81 -12.01
C LEU A 277 70.20 -15.25 -13.19
N VAL A 278 69.62 -15.15 -14.37
CA VAL A 278 70.24 -14.56 -15.55
C VAL A 278 70.35 -13.03 -15.44
N PHE A 279 69.41 -12.42 -14.76
CA PHE A 279 69.36 -11.00 -14.46
C PHE A 279 69.64 -10.72 -13.00
N THR A 280 70.24 -9.57 -12.72
CA THR A 280 70.39 -9.09 -11.32
C THR A 280 69.02 -8.74 -10.75
N LEU A 281 68.90 -8.72 -9.42
CA LEU A 281 67.63 -8.35 -8.75
C LEU A 281 67.18 -6.95 -9.14
N ASP A 282 68.11 -6.00 -9.27
CA ASP A 282 67.80 -4.62 -9.68
C ASP A 282 67.24 -4.57 -11.09
N GLU A 283 67.79 -5.34 -12.07
CA GLU A 283 67.27 -5.41 -13.44
C GLU A 283 65.88 -6.06 -13.49
N VAL A 284 65.61 -7.05 -12.61
CA VAL A 284 64.28 -7.68 -12.50
C VAL A 284 63.25 -6.70 -11.98
N GLU A 285 63.63 -5.87 -10.99
CA GLU A 285 62.80 -4.81 -10.41
C GLU A 285 62.45 -3.75 -11.50
N ASP A 286 63.47 -3.25 -12.23
CA ASP A 286 63.29 -2.34 -13.34
C ASP A 286 62.37 -2.88 -14.47
N ILE A 287 62.49 -4.15 -14.81
CA ILE A 287 61.63 -4.79 -15.80
C ILE A 287 60.20 -4.93 -15.22
N HIS A 288 60.04 -5.32 -13.97
CA HIS A 288 58.74 -5.39 -13.32
C HIS A 288 58.05 -4.03 -13.29
N GLU A 289 58.74 -2.98 -12.81
CA GLU A 289 58.20 -1.62 -12.79
C GLU A 289 57.83 -1.12 -14.17
N SER A 290 58.65 -1.38 -15.19
CA SER A 290 58.36 -0.98 -16.58
C SER A 290 57.08 -1.64 -17.12
N VAL A 291 56.88 -2.92 -16.83
CA VAL A 291 55.66 -3.66 -17.26
C VAL A 291 54.46 -3.19 -16.45
N ALA A 292 54.61 -3.00 -15.13
CA ALA A 292 53.58 -2.49 -14.26
C ALA A 292 53.14 -1.08 -14.69
N GLN A 293 54.12 -0.23 -15.09
CA GLN A 293 53.86 1.14 -15.53
C GLN A 293 53.15 1.16 -16.94
N MET A 294 53.50 0.26 -17.83
CA MET A 294 52.82 0.08 -19.15
C MET A 294 51.37 -0.37 -18.97
N LEU A 295 51.03 -1.08 -17.89
CA LEU A 295 49.71 -1.62 -17.63
C LEU A 295 48.89 -0.76 -16.67
N LYS A 296 49.46 0.29 -16.11
CA LYS A 296 48.85 1.18 -15.12
C LYS A 296 47.51 1.81 -15.57
N ASP A 297 47.32 1.97 -16.88
CA ASP A 297 46.07 2.50 -17.45
C ASP A 297 45.00 1.40 -17.64
N ARG A 298 45.30 0.16 -17.24
CA ARG A 298 44.40 -0.99 -17.31
C ARG A 298 44.15 -1.55 -15.92
N ASP A 299 43.17 -1.00 -15.22
CA ASP A 299 42.79 -1.33 -13.83
C ASP A 299 42.47 -2.82 -13.56
N THR A 300 42.53 -3.68 -14.58
CA THR A 300 42.13 -5.09 -14.51
C THR A 300 43.30 -6.07 -14.69
N ILE A 301 44.55 -5.63 -14.73
CA ILE A 301 45.71 -6.50 -14.95
C ILE A 301 46.74 -6.31 -13.86
N ASP A 302 46.91 -7.33 -13.03
CA ASP A 302 48.00 -7.40 -12.05
C ASP A 302 49.20 -8.12 -12.65
N VAL A 303 50.42 -7.70 -12.27
CA VAL A 303 51.68 -8.29 -12.74
C VAL A 303 52.36 -9.02 -11.59
N LEU A 304 52.57 -10.30 -11.79
CA LEU A 304 53.36 -11.14 -10.87
C LEU A 304 54.67 -11.58 -11.56
N THR A 305 55.79 -11.12 -11.04
CA THR A 305 57.14 -11.56 -11.50
C THR A 305 57.61 -12.76 -10.68
N THR A 306 57.93 -13.87 -11.33
CA THR A 306 58.38 -15.11 -10.69
C THR A 306 59.67 -15.64 -11.33
N PHE A 307 60.41 -16.46 -10.59
CA PHE A 307 61.62 -17.14 -11.06
C PHE A 307 61.31 -18.64 -11.26
N GLY A 308 61.72 -19.15 -12.42
CA GLY A 308 61.53 -20.58 -12.75
C GLY A 308 60.12 -20.94 -13.17
N GLU A 309 59.82 -22.25 -13.22
CA GLU A 309 58.51 -22.79 -13.57
C GLU A 309 57.55 -22.71 -12.39
N THR A 310 56.89 -21.57 -12.27
CA THR A 310 55.77 -21.46 -11.34
C THR A 310 54.47 -21.68 -12.13
N SER A 311 53.77 -22.77 -11.86
CA SER A 311 52.40 -22.97 -12.38
C SER A 311 51.43 -22.42 -11.37
N LEU A 312 50.65 -21.40 -11.75
CA LEU A 312 49.43 -21.01 -11.05
C LEU A 312 48.31 -21.89 -11.61
N GLU A 313 47.82 -22.82 -10.81
CA GLU A 313 46.54 -23.44 -11.12
C GLU A 313 45.47 -22.42 -10.82
N SER A 314 44.74 -21.98 -11.86
CA SER A 314 43.52 -21.21 -11.64
C SER A 314 42.53 -22.16 -10.94
N VAL A 315 42.14 -21.81 -9.73
CA VAL A 315 41.06 -22.48 -8.98
C VAL A 315 39.68 -22.11 -9.61
N GLN A 316 39.65 -21.93 -10.90
CA GLN A 316 38.40 -21.63 -11.62
C GLN A 316 37.75 -22.98 -12.01
N ASP A 317 36.85 -23.42 -11.15
CA ASP A 317 35.94 -24.52 -11.45
C ASP A 317 34.85 -23.98 -12.41
N SER A 318 34.94 -24.34 -13.69
CA SER A 318 33.96 -23.96 -14.71
C SER A 318 32.53 -24.48 -14.39
N THR A 319 32.44 -25.48 -13.49
CA THR A 319 31.18 -25.95 -12.91
C THR A 319 30.61 -24.99 -11.87
N ALA A 320 31.39 -24.08 -11.32
CA ALA A 320 30.94 -23.16 -10.27
C ALA A 320 30.08 -22.03 -10.82
N ALA A 321 30.23 -21.61 -12.07
CA ALA A 321 29.45 -20.55 -12.67
C ALA A 321 27.97 -20.96 -12.89
N SER A 322 27.69 -22.19 -13.32
CA SER A 322 26.31 -22.65 -13.46
C SER A 322 25.63 -22.89 -12.09
N GLN A 323 26.41 -23.30 -11.07
CA GLN A 323 25.90 -23.49 -9.72
C GLN A 323 25.61 -22.15 -8.99
N SER A 324 26.23 -21.03 -9.38
CA SER A 324 26.00 -19.76 -8.72
C SER A 324 24.69 -19.11 -9.18
N SER A 325 24.38 -19.18 -10.47
CA SER A 325 23.09 -18.67 -10.99
C SER A 325 21.90 -19.45 -10.39
N ASP A 326 22.06 -20.78 -10.22
CA ASP A 326 21.06 -21.62 -9.56
C ASP A 326 20.87 -21.25 -8.08
N ARG A 327 21.97 -20.90 -7.38
CA ARG A 327 21.91 -20.45 -5.97
C ARG A 327 21.23 -19.09 -5.83
N ILE A 328 21.53 -18.12 -6.68
CA ILE A 328 20.87 -16.81 -6.69
C ILE A 328 19.37 -16.98 -6.94
N THR A 329 19.00 -17.80 -7.93
CA THR A 329 17.60 -18.12 -8.23
C THR A 329 16.92 -18.72 -7.00
N LYS A 330 17.55 -19.70 -6.34
CA LYS A 330 17.02 -20.31 -5.12
C LYS A 330 16.86 -19.32 -3.96
N TYR A 331 17.82 -18.42 -3.72
CA TYR A 331 17.70 -17.40 -2.68
C TYR A 331 16.61 -16.38 -3.02
N LYS A 332 16.47 -16.02 -4.30
CA LYS A 332 15.41 -15.16 -4.81
C LYS A 332 14.04 -15.80 -4.57
N ASP A 333 13.86 -17.06 -4.94
CA ASP A 333 12.60 -17.78 -4.74
C ASP A 333 12.26 -17.90 -3.24
N ASN A 334 13.22 -18.23 -2.39
CA ASN A 334 13.02 -18.26 -0.94
C ASN A 334 12.61 -16.87 -0.39
N ALA A 335 13.22 -15.78 -0.86
CA ALA A 335 12.85 -14.43 -0.42
C ALA A 335 11.40 -14.07 -0.84
N TYR A 336 10.98 -14.46 -2.04
CA TYR A 336 9.60 -14.27 -2.48
C TYR A 336 8.60 -15.14 -1.73
N ASP A 337 8.95 -16.39 -1.45
CA ASP A 337 8.10 -17.31 -0.69
C ASP A 337 7.87 -16.79 0.74
N GLU A 338 8.90 -16.28 1.40
CA GLU A 338 8.78 -15.69 2.74
C GLU A 338 8.06 -14.34 2.74
N LEU A 339 8.19 -13.56 1.67
CA LEU A 339 7.36 -12.38 1.47
C LEU A 339 5.87 -12.74 1.26
N GLY A 340 5.59 -14.02 1.01
CA GLY A 340 4.25 -14.51 0.70
C GLY A 340 3.75 -14.10 -0.68
N ILE A 341 4.60 -13.50 -1.49
CA ILE A 341 4.28 -13.07 -2.86
C ILE A 341 4.88 -14.11 -3.80
N ALA A 342 4.07 -14.69 -4.67
CA ALA A 342 4.63 -15.53 -5.71
C ALA A 342 5.57 -14.70 -6.60
N SER A 343 6.77 -15.19 -6.85
CA SER A 343 7.73 -14.60 -7.81
C SER A 343 7.09 -14.36 -9.18
N LEU A 344 6.06 -15.12 -9.51
CA LEU A 344 5.22 -15.01 -10.70
C LEU A 344 4.46 -13.67 -10.83
N LEU A 345 4.20 -12.93 -9.73
CA LEU A 345 3.59 -11.60 -9.80
C LEU A 345 4.52 -10.53 -10.38
N PHE A 346 5.82 -10.78 -10.30
CA PHE A 346 6.84 -9.88 -10.84
C PHE A 346 7.46 -10.42 -12.15
N ASN A 347 7.29 -11.72 -12.43
CA ASN A 347 7.72 -12.37 -13.68
C ASN A 347 6.51 -13.10 -14.27
N PRO A 348 5.76 -12.49 -15.20
CA PRO A 348 4.49 -13.03 -15.70
C PRO A 348 4.70 -14.14 -16.72
N ASP A 349 5.07 -15.31 -16.26
CA ASP A 349 4.89 -16.56 -17.02
C ASP A 349 3.51 -17.12 -16.65
N GLY A 350 2.52 -16.82 -17.49
CA GLY A 350 1.11 -17.08 -17.25
C GLY A 350 0.81 -18.52 -16.82
N SER A 351 0.56 -18.74 -15.55
CA SER A 351 0.20 -20.05 -15.01
C SER A 351 -0.99 -19.95 -14.05
N THR A 352 -1.70 -21.06 -13.90
CA THR A 352 -2.81 -21.21 -12.95
C THR A 352 -2.40 -20.91 -11.50
N SER A 353 -1.12 -21.10 -11.14
CA SER A 353 -0.55 -20.79 -9.84
C SER A 353 -0.56 -19.30 -9.52
N LEU A 354 -0.46 -18.42 -10.53
CA LEU A 354 -0.58 -16.98 -10.38
C LEU A 354 -1.95 -16.57 -9.82
N ALA A 355 -3.03 -17.19 -10.29
CA ALA A 355 -4.39 -16.89 -9.84
C ALA A 355 -4.59 -17.22 -8.33
N TYR A 356 -3.97 -18.30 -7.84
CA TYR A 356 -4.03 -18.65 -6.40
C TYR A 356 -3.20 -17.70 -5.54
N ALA A 357 -2.03 -17.29 -6.01
CA ALA A 357 -1.19 -16.33 -5.32
C ALA A 357 -1.91 -14.98 -5.14
N VAL A 358 -2.55 -14.50 -6.20
CA VAL A 358 -3.37 -13.27 -6.17
C VAL A 358 -4.49 -13.39 -5.14
N LYS A 359 -5.24 -14.48 -5.13
CA LYS A 359 -6.35 -14.70 -4.17
C LYS A 359 -5.91 -14.70 -2.72
N LYS A 360 -4.70 -15.20 -2.42
CA LYS A 360 -4.13 -15.15 -1.07
C LYS A 360 -3.87 -13.72 -0.62
N GLU A 361 -3.28 -12.88 -1.49
CA GLU A 361 -3.02 -11.48 -1.21
C GLU A 361 -4.34 -10.68 -1.05
N GLU A 362 -5.33 -10.97 -1.89
CA GLU A 362 -6.66 -10.36 -1.82
C GLU A 362 -7.34 -10.61 -0.47
N ALA A 363 -7.22 -11.82 0.08
CA ALA A 363 -7.82 -12.17 1.37
C ALA A 363 -7.28 -11.29 2.52
N THR A 364 -5.98 -11.01 2.53
CA THR A 364 -5.35 -10.14 3.54
C THR A 364 -5.90 -8.71 3.46
N ILE A 365 -6.00 -8.18 2.25
CA ILE A 365 -6.50 -6.81 2.03
C ILE A 365 -8.00 -6.69 2.32
N ILE A 366 -8.79 -7.70 1.99
CA ILE A 366 -10.23 -7.72 2.31
C ILE A 366 -10.44 -7.65 3.83
N ASN A 367 -9.62 -8.34 4.62
CA ASN A 367 -9.70 -8.26 6.08
C ASN A 367 -9.41 -6.85 6.60
N LEU A 368 -8.39 -6.17 6.07
CA LEU A 368 -8.11 -4.77 6.41
C LEU A 368 -9.25 -3.84 5.99
N ASN A 369 -9.80 -4.03 4.79
CA ASN A 369 -10.96 -3.26 4.31
C ASN A 369 -12.16 -3.40 5.24
N ASN A 370 -12.39 -4.58 5.83
CA ASN A 370 -13.46 -4.79 6.81
C ASN A 370 -13.22 -3.99 8.11
N ILE A 371 -11.97 -3.91 8.57
CA ILE A 371 -11.61 -3.10 9.75
C ILE A 371 -11.86 -1.61 9.44
N TYR A 372 -11.45 -1.13 8.27
CA TYR A 372 -11.69 0.25 7.83
C TYR A 372 -13.18 0.55 7.69
N ALA A 373 -13.92 -0.35 7.04
CA ALA A 373 -15.35 -0.21 6.86
C ALA A 373 -16.08 -0.12 8.20
N ASN A 374 -15.69 -0.92 9.21
CA ASN A 374 -16.27 -0.86 10.55
C ASN A 374 -16.06 0.51 11.21
N TRP A 375 -14.85 1.06 11.13
CA TRP A 375 -14.56 2.39 11.68
C TRP A 375 -15.32 3.49 10.92
N ILE A 376 -15.34 3.46 9.57
CA ILE A 376 -16.08 4.45 8.77
C ILE A 376 -17.58 4.36 9.04
N ARG A 377 -18.14 3.15 9.11
CA ARG A 377 -19.55 2.92 9.47
C ARG A 377 -19.88 3.53 10.84
N PHE A 378 -19.01 3.36 11.82
CA PHE A 378 -19.17 3.98 13.13
C PHE A 378 -19.17 5.51 13.01
N GLN A 379 -18.22 6.12 12.28
CA GLN A 379 -18.12 7.56 12.10
C GLN A 379 -19.35 8.15 11.39
N VAL A 380 -19.86 7.45 10.37
CA VAL A 380 -21.07 7.86 9.63
C VAL A 380 -22.30 7.78 10.52
N ASN A 381 -22.51 6.67 11.22
CA ASN A 381 -23.67 6.49 12.10
C ASN A 381 -23.67 7.49 13.25
N LYS A 382 -22.52 7.74 13.85
CA LYS A 382 -22.40 8.74 14.91
C LYS A 382 -22.88 10.16 14.48
N ARG A 383 -22.62 10.55 13.24
CA ARG A 383 -22.92 11.91 12.73
C ARG A 383 -24.30 12.03 12.09
N PHE A 384 -24.73 10.99 11.39
CA PHE A 384 -25.87 11.06 10.48
C PHE A 384 -27.00 10.08 10.82
N ALA A 385 -26.77 9.09 11.68
CA ALA A 385 -27.85 8.20 12.09
C ALA A 385 -28.89 8.90 12.98
N SER A 386 -30.07 8.39 12.93
CA SER A 386 -31.18 8.78 13.81
C SER A 386 -31.87 7.51 14.35
N ALA A 387 -32.86 7.67 15.23
CA ALA A 387 -33.60 6.51 15.77
C ALA A 387 -34.24 5.64 14.67
N SER A 388 -34.53 6.22 13.52
CA SER A 388 -35.23 5.56 12.40
C SER A 388 -34.35 5.29 11.16
N ILE A 389 -33.14 5.82 11.10
CA ILE A 389 -32.24 5.69 9.94
C ILE A 389 -30.86 5.35 10.46
N LYS A 390 -30.30 4.25 10.00
CA LYS A 390 -28.90 3.85 10.20
C LYS A 390 -28.21 3.71 8.85
N TYR A 391 -26.91 3.59 8.85
CA TYR A 391 -26.13 3.41 7.63
C TYR A 391 -25.25 2.17 7.75
N ASP A 392 -25.20 1.39 6.71
CA ASP A 392 -24.14 0.42 6.49
C ASP A 392 -23.14 0.96 5.47
N PHE A 393 -21.88 0.70 5.70
CA PHE A 393 -20.79 1.12 4.84
C PHE A 393 -19.95 -0.09 4.47
N THR A 394 -19.75 -0.29 3.19
CA THR A 394 -19.01 -1.43 2.64
C THR A 394 -17.94 -0.94 1.70
N ILE A 395 -16.74 -1.48 1.82
CA ILE A 395 -15.70 -1.40 0.81
C ILE A 395 -15.82 -2.68 -0.03
N LEU A 396 -16.01 -2.52 -1.34
CA LEU A 396 -16.15 -3.66 -2.23
C LEU A 396 -14.82 -4.44 -2.30
N PRO A 397 -14.86 -5.76 -2.49
CA PRO A 397 -13.66 -6.59 -2.63
C PRO A 397 -13.01 -6.42 -4.01
N THR A 398 -13.03 -5.21 -4.56
CA THR A 398 -12.43 -4.87 -5.84
C THR A 398 -10.94 -4.65 -5.69
N THR A 399 -10.16 -5.34 -6.50
CA THR A 399 -8.72 -5.21 -6.58
C THR A 399 -8.29 -4.91 -8.01
N ILE A 400 -7.02 -4.54 -8.20
CA ILE A 400 -6.46 -4.35 -9.54
C ILE A 400 -6.52 -5.62 -10.40
N PHE A 401 -6.57 -6.80 -9.77
CA PHE A 401 -6.56 -8.10 -10.48
C PHE A 401 -7.94 -8.65 -10.75
N ASN A 402 -8.90 -8.50 -9.82
CA ASN A 402 -10.23 -9.11 -9.92
C ASN A 402 -11.32 -8.17 -10.43
N ARG A 403 -10.98 -6.93 -10.76
CA ARG A 403 -11.96 -5.89 -11.11
C ARG A 403 -12.96 -6.33 -12.15
N LYS A 404 -12.50 -6.98 -13.22
CA LYS A 404 -13.38 -7.45 -14.32
C LYS A 404 -14.36 -8.52 -13.84
N GLU A 405 -13.90 -9.50 -13.06
CA GLU A 405 -14.72 -10.58 -12.51
C GLU A 405 -15.80 -10.03 -11.56
N VAL A 406 -15.42 -9.10 -10.70
CA VAL A 406 -16.34 -8.43 -9.77
C VAL A 406 -17.36 -7.57 -10.52
N GLN A 407 -16.94 -6.82 -11.54
CA GLN A 407 -17.85 -6.06 -12.41
C GLN A 407 -18.88 -6.96 -13.06
N GLU A 408 -18.47 -8.03 -13.72
CA GLU A 408 -19.38 -8.98 -14.39
C GLU A 408 -20.38 -9.58 -13.40
N SER A 409 -19.93 -9.90 -12.19
CA SER A 409 -20.78 -10.44 -11.14
C SER A 409 -21.87 -9.45 -10.69
N TYR A 410 -21.50 -8.19 -10.42
CA TYR A 410 -22.46 -7.15 -10.05
C TYR A 410 -23.39 -6.75 -11.20
N PHE A 411 -22.91 -6.75 -12.45
CA PHE A 411 -23.77 -6.54 -13.61
C PHE A 411 -24.83 -7.63 -13.76
N LYS A 412 -24.44 -8.89 -13.65
CA LYS A 412 -25.39 -10.01 -13.63
C LYS A 412 -26.40 -9.84 -12.49
N GLY A 413 -25.94 -9.51 -11.29
CA GLY A 413 -26.81 -9.22 -10.16
C GLY A 413 -27.84 -8.12 -10.47
N ALA A 414 -27.40 -7.01 -11.08
CA ALA A 414 -28.29 -5.92 -11.47
C ALA A 414 -29.33 -6.33 -12.53
N GLN A 415 -28.98 -7.24 -13.43
CA GLN A 415 -29.92 -7.82 -14.40
C GLN A 415 -31.02 -8.66 -13.71
N TYR A 416 -30.70 -9.32 -12.60
CA TYR A 416 -31.68 -10.06 -11.77
C TYR A 416 -32.45 -9.17 -10.77
N GLY A 417 -32.28 -7.84 -10.84
CA GLY A 417 -33.00 -6.90 -9.98
C GLY A 417 -32.27 -6.49 -8.68
N TYR A 418 -31.01 -6.89 -8.49
CA TYR A 418 -30.19 -6.39 -7.39
C TYR A 418 -29.78 -4.92 -7.61
N SER A 419 -29.16 -4.31 -6.63
CA SER A 419 -28.84 -2.88 -6.65
C SER A 419 -27.96 -2.48 -7.84
N LYS A 420 -28.44 -1.52 -8.64
CA LYS A 420 -27.69 -0.90 -9.73
C LYS A 420 -26.51 -0.05 -9.22
N MET A 421 -26.58 0.42 -7.97
CA MET A 421 -25.52 1.24 -7.35
C MET A 421 -24.23 0.44 -7.17
N TYR A 422 -24.33 -0.84 -6.76
CA TYR A 422 -23.17 -1.72 -6.66
C TYR A 422 -22.49 -1.94 -8.02
N ALA A 423 -23.27 -2.11 -9.08
CA ALA A 423 -22.75 -2.29 -10.44
C ALA A 423 -21.98 -1.03 -10.91
N GLY A 424 -22.52 0.17 -10.66
CA GLY A 424 -21.85 1.43 -11.01
C GLY A 424 -20.56 1.66 -10.19
N VAL A 425 -20.59 1.36 -8.90
CA VAL A 425 -19.40 1.48 -8.05
C VAL A 425 -18.32 0.47 -8.44
N ALA A 426 -18.69 -0.76 -8.81
CA ALA A 426 -17.74 -1.75 -9.32
C ALA A 426 -17.05 -1.31 -10.63
N LEU A 427 -17.68 -0.43 -11.42
CA LEU A 427 -17.04 0.25 -12.56
C LEU A 427 -16.03 1.32 -12.13
N GLY A 428 -15.93 1.64 -10.85
CA GLY A 428 -15.09 2.71 -10.30
C GLY A 428 -15.75 4.09 -10.32
N ILE A 429 -17.06 4.15 -10.52
CA ILE A 429 -17.83 5.39 -10.43
C ILE A 429 -18.24 5.60 -8.97
N ARG A 430 -17.84 6.72 -8.37
CA ARG A 430 -18.27 7.03 -6.99
C ARG A 430 -19.80 7.11 -6.94
N GLN A 431 -20.37 6.60 -5.86
CA GLN A 431 -21.82 6.56 -5.66
C GLN A 431 -22.50 7.94 -5.78
N SER A 432 -21.86 8.99 -5.24
CA SER A 432 -22.30 10.38 -5.37
C SER A 432 -22.30 10.84 -6.83
N ASN A 433 -21.22 10.56 -7.55
CA ASN A 433 -21.10 10.95 -8.96
C ASN A 433 -22.13 10.22 -9.82
N GLN A 434 -22.38 8.94 -9.55
CA GLN A 434 -23.40 8.18 -10.29
C GLN A 434 -24.78 8.81 -10.15
N LEU A 435 -25.20 9.20 -8.94
CA LEU A 435 -26.49 9.83 -8.70
C LEU A 435 -26.57 11.22 -9.36
N CYS A 436 -25.58 12.08 -9.12
CA CYS A 436 -25.54 13.42 -9.69
C CYS A 436 -25.51 13.39 -11.23
N LEU A 437 -24.76 12.44 -11.81
CA LEU A 437 -24.65 12.32 -13.26
C LEU A 437 -25.98 11.83 -13.88
N MET A 438 -26.64 10.87 -13.23
CA MET A 438 -27.95 10.40 -13.67
C MET A 438 -29.02 11.50 -13.64
N ASP A 439 -29.06 12.32 -12.57
CA ASP A 439 -29.97 13.45 -12.46
C ASP A 439 -29.64 14.52 -13.52
N PHE A 440 -28.37 14.80 -13.72
CA PHE A 440 -27.91 15.75 -14.73
C PHE A 440 -28.26 15.31 -16.15
N GLU A 441 -28.03 14.04 -16.49
CA GLU A 441 -28.32 13.48 -17.80
C GLU A 441 -29.83 13.42 -18.09
N ASN A 442 -30.62 12.96 -17.13
CA ASN A 442 -32.04 12.73 -17.33
C ASN A 442 -32.88 14.01 -17.20
N GLU A 443 -32.63 14.81 -16.16
CA GLU A 443 -33.46 15.96 -15.85
C GLU A 443 -32.95 17.26 -16.50
N MET A 444 -31.62 17.50 -16.47
CA MET A 444 -31.05 18.73 -17.02
C MET A 444 -30.85 18.67 -18.53
N LEU A 445 -30.28 17.57 -19.02
CA LEU A 445 -29.97 17.40 -20.45
C LEU A 445 -31.10 16.76 -21.25
N GLY A 446 -32.04 16.07 -20.59
CA GLY A 446 -33.12 15.30 -21.24
C GLY A 446 -32.58 14.20 -22.16
N MET A 447 -31.50 13.52 -21.73
CA MET A 447 -30.84 12.51 -22.55
C MET A 447 -31.74 11.31 -22.84
N THR A 448 -32.64 10.98 -21.91
CA THR A 448 -33.61 9.89 -22.06
C THR A 448 -34.56 10.12 -23.26
N GLU A 449 -34.88 11.38 -23.57
CA GLU A 449 -35.71 11.76 -24.71
C GLU A 449 -34.92 11.87 -26.02
N LYS A 450 -33.65 12.30 -25.91
CA LYS A 450 -32.78 12.56 -27.07
C LYS A 450 -32.00 11.32 -27.53
N MET A 451 -31.62 10.45 -26.62
CA MET A 451 -30.89 9.22 -26.92
C MET A 451 -31.77 8.01 -26.65
N VAL A 452 -32.63 7.70 -27.59
CA VAL A 452 -33.40 6.45 -27.58
C VAL A 452 -32.46 5.32 -28.00
N PRO A 453 -32.18 4.32 -27.13
CA PRO A 453 -31.39 3.17 -27.53
C PRO A 453 -32.04 2.48 -28.75
N LEU A 454 -31.22 2.08 -29.70
CA LEU A 454 -31.66 1.23 -30.79
C LEU A 454 -32.34 0.00 -30.14
N GLN A 455 -33.67 -0.16 -30.41
CA GLN A 455 -34.41 -1.26 -29.84
C GLN A 455 -33.79 -2.59 -30.29
N SER A 456 -33.20 -3.33 -29.38
CA SER A 456 -32.87 -4.71 -29.63
C SER A 456 -34.19 -5.51 -29.61
N SER A 457 -34.31 -6.50 -30.48
CA SER A 457 -35.49 -7.37 -30.60
C SER A 457 -35.90 -8.11 -29.30
N TYR A 458 -35.18 -7.93 -28.21
CA TYR A 458 -35.44 -8.48 -26.88
C TYR A 458 -36.13 -7.52 -25.89
N THR A 459 -36.37 -6.27 -26.26
CA THR A 459 -36.94 -5.23 -25.34
C THR A 459 -38.43 -4.92 -25.61
N THR A 460 -39.15 -5.77 -26.29
CA THR A 460 -40.63 -5.63 -26.48
C THR A 460 -41.41 -6.30 -25.36
N SER A 461 -41.25 -5.85 -24.12
CA SER A 461 -42.21 -6.09 -23.03
C SER A 461 -42.71 -4.78 -22.43
N GLY A 462 -43.14 -3.89 -23.26
CA GLY A 462 -43.93 -2.70 -22.88
C GLY A 462 -45.32 -2.84 -23.49
N THR A 463 -46.31 -2.67 -22.71
CA THR A 463 -47.76 -2.67 -22.90
C THR A 463 -48.32 -1.99 -24.17
N ASN A 464 -47.80 -2.28 -25.32
CA ASN A 464 -48.48 -1.98 -26.58
C ASN A 464 -48.32 -3.20 -27.49
N GLN A 465 -49.47 -3.76 -27.88
CA GLN A 465 -49.64 -4.82 -28.81
C GLN A 465 -48.70 -4.72 -30.03
N GLY A 466 -47.49 -5.23 -29.88
CA GLY A 466 -46.51 -5.40 -30.93
C GLY A 466 -46.44 -6.86 -31.36
N GLY A 467 -47.56 -7.49 -31.50
CA GLY A 467 -47.70 -8.74 -32.24
C GLY A 467 -47.95 -8.41 -33.70
N ARG A 468 -47.51 -9.29 -34.60
CA ARG A 468 -47.90 -9.28 -35.99
C ARG A 468 -49.43 -9.08 -36.06
N PRO A 469 -49.94 -8.13 -36.87
CA PRO A 469 -51.40 -7.95 -37.00
C PRO A 469 -52.10 -9.30 -37.17
N GLU A 470 -53.11 -9.53 -36.35
CA GLU A 470 -53.88 -10.74 -36.45
C GLU A 470 -54.47 -10.83 -37.88
N LYS A 471 -54.12 -11.88 -38.59
CA LYS A 471 -54.70 -12.15 -39.89
C LYS A 471 -56.17 -12.49 -39.67
N ALA A 472 -57.02 -12.02 -40.57
CA ALA A 472 -58.42 -12.42 -40.60
C ALA A 472 -58.50 -13.97 -40.60
N ILE A 473 -59.55 -14.51 -39.99
CA ILE A 473 -59.74 -15.98 -39.86
C ILE A 473 -59.68 -16.67 -41.22
N SER A 474 -60.16 -15.99 -42.29
CA SER A 474 -60.05 -16.45 -43.66
C SER A 474 -58.66 -16.64 -44.24
N ASP A 475 -57.63 -15.97 -43.61
CA ASP A 475 -56.27 -16.00 -44.11
C ASP A 475 -55.33 -16.81 -43.21
N LYS A 476 -55.83 -17.42 -42.13
CA LYS A 476 -55.07 -18.31 -41.23
C LYS A 476 -55.03 -19.73 -41.86
N ALA A 477 -53.84 -20.36 -41.78
CA ALA A 477 -53.71 -21.76 -42.17
C ALA A 477 -54.54 -22.64 -41.21
N GLU A 478 -55.13 -23.73 -41.71
CA GLU A 478 -56.00 -24.62 -40.97
C GLU A 478 -55.43 -25.14 -39.63
N GLN A 479 -54.13 -25.33 -39.56
CA GLN A 479 -53.43 -25.71 -38.34
C GLN A 479 -53.39 -24.61 -37.26
N THR A 480 -53.36 -23.33 -37.67
CA THR A 480 -53.38 -22.20 -36.76
C THR A 480 -54.70 -21.94 -36.12
N VAL A 481 -55.79 -22.20 -36.87
CA VAL A 481 -57.19 -22.10 -36.37
C VAL A 481 -57.44 -23.18 -35.30
N LYS A 482 -57.01 -24.43 -35.53
CA LYS A 482 -57.13 -25.52 -34.54
C LYS A 482 -56.31 -25.30 -33.23
N SER A 483 -55.22 -24.52 -33.26
CA SER A 483 -54.46 -24.20 -32.06
C SER A 483 -55.07 -23.05 -31.27
N ASP A 484 -55.80 -22.14 -31.92
CA ASP A 484 -56.48 -21.02 -31.24
C ASP A 484 -57.78 -21.48 -30.54
N ASP A 485 -58.47 -22.47 -31.07
CA ASP A 485 -59.65 -23.07 -30.44
C ASP A 485 -59.34 -24.02 -29.26
N ALA A 486 -58.05 -24.35 -29.05
CA ALA A 486 -57.58 -25.20 -27.95
C ALA A 486 -56.98 -24.40 -26.75
N ARG A 487 -57.02 -23.06 -26.77
CA ARG A 487 -56.70 -22.18 -25.71
C ARG A 487 -57.89 -21.53 -25.10
#